data_244b8308ee74e15fd9e02f28b4d8015a
#
_entry.id   244b8308ee74e15fd9e02f28b4d8015a
#
_cell.length_a   1.000
_cell.length_b   1.000
_cell.length_c   1.000
_cell.angle_alpha   90.00
_cell.angle_beta   90.00
_cell.angle_gamma   90.00
#
_symmetry.space_group_name_H-M   'P 1'
#
loop_
_entity.id
_entity.type
_entity.pdbx_description
1 polymer ?
#
loop_
_entity_poly.entity_id
_entity_poly.type
_entity_poly.pdbx_seq_one_letter_code
_entity_poly.pdbx_strand_id
1 'polypeptide(L)'
;YQINTLPDSAAAAQRAAERMGLPAVILSTFIDGEARDMGTLMASIAREIQSYGRPVQAPCVIISAGESVTTIPEGCVITGHGGPSQEMTLSFAVTAAKAKGVCLLSIDTEGTDGTTTYAGGITDSSSMADMERGGVDVYGALRGHSSCEALSAVGCAVLTGNTGTNLCDLNIMYVPEISGGEENKE
;
A
#
# COMPACT_ATOMS: atom_id res chain seq x y z
N TYR A 1 2.81 30.05 -8.90
CA TYR A 1 2.14 29.14 -9.84
C TYR A 1 2.28 27.72 -9.29
N GLN A 2 1.15 27.04 -9.05
CA GLN A 2 1.11 25.63 -8.70
C GLN A 2 1.07 24.85 -10.02
N ILE A 3 2.01 23.91 -10.22
CA ILE A 3 2.15 23.17 -11.49
C ILE A 3 1.34 21.87 -11.42
N ASN A 4 1.42 21.15 -10.30
CA ASN A 4 0.68 19.92 -10.04
C ASN A 4 0.24 19.86 -8.58
N THR A 5 -0.79 19.06 -8.30
CA THR A 5 -1.37 18.86 -6.98
C THR A 5 -1.57 17.37 -6.69
N LEU A 6 -1.84 17.02 -5.43
CA LEU A 6 -2.26 15.66 -5.06
C LEU A 6 -3.45 15.15 -5.89
N PRO A 7 -4.55 15.91 -6.06
CA PRO A 7 -5.63 15.53 -6.97
C PRO A 7 -5.18 15.27 -8.41
N ASP A 8 -4.20 16.01 -8.92
CA ASP A 8 -3.68 15.79 -10.29
C ASP A 8 -2.95 14.46 -10.42
N SER A 9 -2.15 14.08 -9.41
CA SER A 9 -1.45 12.78 -9.37
C SER A 9 -2.44 11.62 -9.29
N ALA A 10 -3.42 11.71 -8.40
CA ALA A 10 -4.49 10.70 -8.27
C ALA A 10 -5.30 10.56 -9.56
N ALA A 11 -5.67 11.68 -10.19
CA ALA A 11 -6.37 11.67 -11.48
C ALA A 11 -5.51 11.11 -12.62
N ALA A 12 -4.20 11.31 -12.59
CA ALA A 12 -3.29 10.72 -13.57
C ALA A 12 -3.22 9.18 -13.41
N ALA A 13 -3.14 8.69 -12.19
CA ALA A 13 -3.17 7.27 -11.87
C ALA A 13 -4.53 6.65 -12.28
N GLN A 14 -5.65 7.32 -12.02
CA GLN A 14 -6.99 6.89 -12.44
C GLN A 14 -7.05 6.73 -13.96
N ARG A 15 -6.66 7.75 -14.71
CA ARG A 15 -6.63 7.68 -16.19
C ARG A 15 -5.70 6.58 -16.71
N ALA A 16 -4.60 6.28 -15.99
CA ALA A 16 -3.70 5.19 -16.37
C ALA A 16 -4.38 3.83 -16.21
N ALA A 17 -5.05 3.58 -15.10
CA ALA A 17 -5.81 2.36 -14.85
C ALA A 17 -6.94 2.16 -15.87
N GLU A 18 -7.71 3.23 -16.15
CA GLU A 18 -8.80 3.22 -17.13
C GLU A 18 -8.32 2.90 -18.55
N ARG A 19 -7.15 3.44 -18.96
CA ARG A 19 -6.52 3.07 -20.25
C ARG A 19 -6.11 1.61 -20.33
N MET A 20 -5.88 0.95 -19.20
CA MET A 20 -5.61 -0.49 -19.10
C MET A 20 -6.91 -1.32 -19.06
N GLY A 21 -8.07 -0.69 -19.14
CA GLY A 21 -9.38 -1.35 -19.07
C GLY A 21 -9.83 -1.68 -17.65
N LEU A 22 -9.20 -1.10 -16.63
CA LEU A 22 -9.54 -1.33 -15.23
C LEU A 22 -10.37 -0.15 -14.70
N PRO A 23 -11.60 -0.37 -14.21
CA PRO A 23 -12.35 0.64 -13.47
C PRO A 23 -11.52 1.16 -12.30
N ALA A 24 -11.45 2.49 -12.13
CA ALA A 24 -10.65 3.10 -11.09
C ALA A 24 -11.43 4.16 -10.31
N VAL A 25 -11.26 4.15 -8.99
CA VAL A 25 -11.94 5.06 -8.06
C VAL A 25 -10.90 5.79 -7.21
N ILE A 26 -10.96 7.10 -7.19
CA ILE A 26 -10.22 7.91 -6.21
C ILE A 26 -11.02 7.90 -4.90
N LEU A 27 -10.47 7.25 -3.88
CA LEU A 27 -11.07 7.14 -2.56
C LEU A 27 -10.95 8.47 -1.80
N SER A 28 -9.76 9.05 -1.80
CA SER A 28 -9.45 10.33 -1.15
C SER A 28 -8.11 10.86 -1.65
N THR A 29 -7.98 12.20 -1.66
CA THR A 29 -6.70 12.91 -1.82
C THR A 29 -6.34 13.70 -0.55
N PHE A 30 -6.95 13.33 0.57
CA PHE A 30 -6.78 13.93 1.90
C PHE A 30 -6.45 12.86 2.94
N ILE A 31 -5.70 11.82 2.55
CA ILE A 31 -5.24 10.82 3.52
C ILE A 31 -4.30 11.51 4.51
N ASP A 32 -4.62 11.36 5.79
CA ASP A 32 -3.86 11.89 6.92
C ASP A 32 -4.04 10.91 8.10
N GLY A 33 -2.96 10.42 8.66
CA GLY A 33 -2.99 9.49 9.79
C GLY A 33 -1.88 8.44 9.77
N GLU A 34 -1.96 7.51 10.72
CA GLU A 34 -0.95 6.46 10.88
C GLU A 34 -0.90 5.51 9.69
N ALA A 35 0.26 5.40 9.09
CA ALA A 35 0.49 4.59 7.89
C ALA A 35 0.08 3.12 8.06
N ARG A 36 0.41 2.51 9.22
CA ARG A 36 0.02 1.12 9.50
C ARG A 36 -1.49 0.92 9.60
N ASP A 37 -2.22 1.90 10.12
CA ASP A 37 -3.67 1.83 10.22
C ASP A 37 -4.31 2.00 8.84
N MET A 38 -3.73 2.86 8.00
CA MET A 38 -4.15 3.02 6.61
C MET A 38 -3.93 1.74 5.80
N GLY A 39 -2.80 1.04 5.97
CA GLY A 39 -2.54 -0.26 5.34
C GLY A 39 -3.59 -1.30 5.72
N THR A 40 -3.93 -1.40 7.00
CA THR A 40 -5.00 -2.26 7.51
C THR A 40 -6.37 -1.89 6.93
N LEU A 41 -6.68 -0.60 6.86
CA LEU A 41 -7.93 -0.09 6.28
C LEU A 41 -8.04 -0.44 4.79
N MET A 42 -6.98 -0.22 4.01
CA MET A 42 -6.97 -0.55 2.58
C MET A 42 -7.22 -2.05 2.34
N ALA A 43 -6.57 -2.93 3.11
CA ALA A 43 -6.82 -4.36 3.02
C ALA A 43 -8.25 -4.75 3.43
N SER A 44 -8.85 -4.04 4.38
CA SER A 44 -10.25 -4.24 4.78
C SER A 44 -11.22 -3.82 3.67
N ILE A 45 -10.94 -2.72 2.99
CA ILE A 45 -11.69 -2.26 1.81
C ILE A 45 -11.59 -3.29 0.68
N ALA A 46 -10.39 -3.83 0.41
CA ALA A 46 -10.21 -4.87 -0.60
C ALA A 46 -11.09 -6.11 -0.33
N ARG A 47 -11.15 -6.53 0.92
CA ARG A 47 -12.02 -7.66 1.34
C ARG A 47 -13.50 -7.35 1.19
N GLU A 48 -13.93 -6.12 1.50
CA GLU A 48 -15.31 -5.67 1.31
C GLU A 48 -15.70 -5.68 -0.19
N ILE A 49 -14.78 -5.22 -1.05
CA ILE A 49 -14.95 -5.26 -2.51
C ILE A 49 -15.09 -6.72 -2.97
N GLN A 50 -14.19 -7.60 -2.56
CA GLN A 50 -14.21 -9.00 -2.97
C GLN A 50 -15.42 -9.77 -2.47
N SER A 51 -15.90 -9.45 -1.26
CA SER A 51 -17.00 -10.20 -0.63
C SER A 51 -18.38 -9.68 -1.06
N TYR A 52 -18.52 -8.38 -1.29
CA TYR A 52 -19.82 -7.74 -1.44
C TYR A 52 -19.91 -6.77 -2.63
N GLY A 53 -18.82 -6.52 -3.36
CA GLY A 53 -18.79 -5.57 -4.47
C GLY A 53 -18.99 -4.12 -4.03
N ARG A 54 -18.60 -3.75 -2.82
CA ARG A 54 -18.78 -2.40 -2.25
C ARG A 54 -17.44 -1.74 -1.90
N PRO A 55 -17.25 -0.44 -2.13
CA PRO A 55 -18.16 0.52 -2.80
C PRO A 55 -18.18 0.39 -4.33
N VAL A 56 -17.36 -0.47 -4.90
CA VAL A 56 -17.21 -0.70 -6.34
C VAL A 56 -17.03 -2.19 -6.61
N GLN A 57 -17.44 -2.66 -7.80
CA GLN A 57 -17.26 -4.06 -8.22
C GLN A 57 -15.81 -4.33 -8.63
N ALA A 58 -15.30 -5.50 -8.29
CA ALA A 58 -14.04 -6.02 -8.84
C ALA A 58 -14.27 -6.52 -10.30
N PRO A 59 -13.23 -6.52 -11.18
CA PRO A 59 -11.90 -6.02 -10.89
C PRO A 59 -11.86 -4.49 -10.88
N CYS A 60 -11.08 -3.90 -9.98
CA CYS A 60 -10.99 -2.44 -9.89
C CYS A 60 -9.65 -1.98 -9.31
N VAL A 61 -9.39 -0.68 -9.47
CA VAL A 61 -8.26 0.02 -8.85
C VAL A 61 -8.81 1.08 -7.88
N ILE A 62 -8.33 1.04 -6.65
CA ILE A 62 -8.61 2.07 -5.63
C ILE A 62 -7.37 2.94 -5.49
N ILE A 63 -7.55 4.24 -5.61
CA ILE A 63 -6.48 5.22 -5.54
C ILE A 63 -6.72 6.12 -4.34
N SER A 64 -5.68 6.38 -3.56
CA SER A 64 -5.70 7.42 -2.56
C SER A 64 -4.37 8.18 -2.56
N ALA A 65 -4.40 9.41 -2.07
CA ALA A 65 -3.22 10.26 -1.96
C ALA A 65 -3.34 11.13 -0.70
N GLY A 66 -2.21 11.58 -0.19
CA GLY A 66 -2.16 12.39 1.03
C GLY A 66 -0.77 12.37 1.64
N GLU A 67 -0.68 12.57 2.94
CA GLU A 67 0.57 12.52 3.68
C GLU A 67 0.34 11.67 4.95
N SER A 68 0.70 10.39 4.87
CA SER A 68 0.64 9.50 6.02
C SER A 68 1.87 9.70 6.91
N VAL A 69 1.72 9.35 8.19
CA VAL A 69 2.78 9.50 9.20
C VAL A 69 3.11 8.19 9.86
N THR A 70 4.31 8.10 10.42
CA THR A 70 4.73 7.03 11.31
C THR A 70 5.08 7.66 12.66
N THR A 71 4.22 7.47 13.65
CA THR A 71 4.46 7.94 15.01
C THR A 71 5.37 6.97 15.74
N ILE A 72 6.51 7.47 16.22
CA ILE A 72 7.45 6.72 17.03
C ILE A 72 7.17 7.02 18.49
N PRO A 73 6.59 6.08 19.28
CA PRO A 73 6.29 6.31 20.69
C PRO A 73 7.56 6.56 21.50
N GLU A 74 7.43 7.36 22.57
CA GLU A 74 8.52 7.56 23.53
C GLU A 74 8.99 6.22 24.09
N GLY A 75 10.30 5.99 24.09
CA GLY A 75 10.93 4.75 24.55
C GLY A 75 10.87 3.60 23.53
N CYS A 76 10.35 3.82 22.34
CA CYS A 76 10.40 2.83 21.27
C CYS A 76 11.86 2.57 20.85
N VAL A 77 12.21 1.29 20.70
CA VAL A 77 13.51 0.88 20.17
C VAL A 77 13.36 0.72 18.67
N ILE A 78 13.93 1.66 17.92
CA ILE A 78 14.00 1.56 16.44
C ILE A 78 15.05 0.51 16.09
N THR A 79 14.69 -0.48 15.26
CA THR A 79 15.57 -1.60 14.91
C THR A 79 16.09 -1.56 13.48
N GLY A 80 15.65 -0.61 12.68
CA GLY A 80 16.03 -0.48 11.26
C GLY A 80 15.59 0.84 10.66
N HIS A 81 15.26 0.81 9.38
CA HIS A 81 14.87 1.95 8.58
C HIS A 81 13.49 1.75 7.97
N GLY A 82 12.87 2.85 7.54
CA GLY A 82 11.60 2.83 6.85
C GLY A 82 11.02 4.23 6.69
N GLY A 83 9.82 4.26 6.20
CA GLY A 83 8.99 5.44 6.07
C GLY A 83 7.51 5.07 6.03
N PRO A 84 6.60 6.06 6.01
CA PRO A 84 5.17 5.82 6.05
C PRO A 84 4.66 4.93 4.92
N SER A 85 5.09 5.15 3.68
CA SER A 85 4.68 4.35 2.52
C SER A 85 5.11 2.88 2.65
N GLN A 86 6.32 2.62 3.16
CA GLN A 86 6.82 1.28 3.42
C GLN A 86 6.07 0.61 4.57
N GLU A 87 5.79 1.35 5.66
CA GLU A 87 5.05 0.83 6.82
C GLU A 87 3.59 0.53 6.45
N MET A 88 2.96 1.35 5.60
CA MET A 88 1.62 1.11 5.07
C MET A 88 1.55 -0.20 4.30
N THR A 89 2.47 -0.44 3.37
CA THR A 89 2.47 -1.67 2.56
C THR A 89 2.81 -2.91 3.39
N LEU A 90 3.70 -2.81 4.36
CA LEU A 90 4.00 -3.91 5.28
C LEU A 90 2.79 -4.29 6.13
N SER A 91 2.08 -3.30 6.67
CA SER A 91 0.84 -3.52 7.43
C SER A 91 -0.30 -4.06 6.54
N PHE A 92 -0.39 -3.58 5.29
CA PHE A 92 -1.33 -4.11 4.31
C PHE A 92 -1.12 -5.60 4.09
N ALA A 93 0.12 -6.07 3.90
CA ALA A 93 0.44 -7.48 3.66
C ALA A 93 -0.12 -8.40 4.76
N VAL A 94 -0.01 -7.99 6.03
CA VAL A 94 -0.54 -8.75 7.17
C VAL A 94 -2.05 -8.99 7.07
N THR A 95 -2.80 -7.94 6.72
CA THR A 95 -4.27 -8.02 6.65
C THR A 95 -4.72 -8.60 5.31
N ALA A 96 -4.02 -8.31 4.22
CA ALA A 96 -4.31 -8.77 2.87
C ALA A 96 -4.12 -10.28 2.68
N ALA A 97 -3.37 -10.95 3.55
CA ALA A 97 -3.26 -12.41 3.58
C ALA A 97 -4.62 -13.14 3.69
N LYS A 98 -5.66 -12.42 4.11
CA LYS A 98 -7.06 -12.93 4.18
C LYS A 98 -7.87 -12.66 2.91
N ALA A 99 -7.30 -12.01 1.92
CA ALA A 99 -7.90 -11.71 0.62
C ALA A 99 -7.23 -12.54 -0.49
N LYS A 100 -7.70 -12.45 -1.73
CA LYS A 100 -7.14 -13.22 -2.85
C LYS A 100 -6.61 -12.29 -3.95
N GLY A 101 -5.31 -12.33 -4.22
CA GLY A 101 -4.68 -11.62 -5.33
C GLY A 101 -4.74 -10.10 -5.27
N VAL A 102 -5.09 -9.51 -4.13
CA VAL A 102 -5.07 -8.06 -3.94
C VAL A 102 -3.63 -7.57 -3.81
N CYS A 103 -3.35 -6.36 -4.31
CA CYS A 103 -2.02 -5.77 -4.28
C CYS A 103 -2.13 -4.29 -3.92
N LEU A 104 -1.22 -3.78 -3.10
CA LEU A 104 -1.07 -2.36 -2.77
C LEU A 104 0.35 -1.90 -3.10
N LEU A 105 0.45 -0.85 -3.89
CA LEU A 105 1.61 0.04 -4.03
C LEU A 105 1.35 1.28 -3.18
N SER A 106 2.32 1.65 -2.34
CA SER A 106 2.38 2.96 -1.67
C SER A 106 3.76 3.54 -1.88
N ILE A 107 3.84 4.77 -2.36
CA ILE A 107 5.09 5.48 -2.62
C ILE A 107 4.99 6.93 -2.22
N ASP A 108 6.10 7.48 -1.69
CA ASP A 108 6.35 8.91 -1.71
C ASP A 108 6.77 9.31 -3.13
N THR A 109 6.08 10.31 -3.69
CA THR A 109 6.26 10.71 -5.09
C THR A 109 7.60 11.39 -5.37
N GLU A 110 8.34 11.85 -4.36
CA GLU A 110 9.70 12.37 -4.54
C GLU A 110 10.75 11.29 -4.80
N GLY A 111 10.42 10.03 -4.47
CA GLY A 111 11.28 8.88 -4.73
C GLY A 111 12.09 8.42 -3.54
N THR A 112 11.86 9.01 -2.35
CA THR A 112 12.46 8.61 -1.07
C THR A 112 11.40 8.63 0.01
N ASP A 113 11.30 7.55 0.79
CA ASP A 113 10.31 7.38 1.85
C ASP A 113 11.02 7.29 3.21
N GLY A 114 10.74 8.26 4.09
CA GLY A 114 11.31 8.35 5.42
C GLY A 114 12.85 8.46 5.41
N THR A 115 13.52 7.50 6.04
CA THR A 115 14.99 7.50 6.18
C THR A 115 15.71 6.66 5.12
N THR A 116 15.02 6.29 4.04
CA THR A 116 15.53 5.35 3.04
C THR A 116 15.70 5.97 1.66
N THR A 117 16.36 5.25 0.75
CA THR A 117 16.46 5.61 -0.68
C THR A 117 15.36 4.95 -1.51
N TYR A 118 14.50 4.17 -0.90
CA TYR A 118 13.33 3.59 -1.55
C TYR A 118 12.16 4.56 -1.54
N ALA A 119 11.39 4.57 -2.60
CA ALA A 119 10.19 5.41 -2.70
C ALA A 119 9.03 4.89 -1.85
N GLY A 120 9.05 3.62 -1.48
CA GLY A 120 7.98 2.97 -0.73
C GLY A 120 8.01 1.46 -0.88
N GLY A 121 6.85 0.83 -0.97
CA GLY A 121 6.71 -0.61 -1.09
C GLY A 121 5.57 -1.05 -2.02
N ILE A 122 5.63 -2.31 -2.43
CA ILE A 122 4.55 -3.00 -3.11
C ILE A 122 4.37 -4.38 -2.48
N THR A 123 3.18 -4.68 -1.99
CA THR A 123 2.87 -5.98 -1.38
C THR A 123 1.52 -6.49 -1.87
N ASP A 124 1.33 -7.78 -1.78
CA ASP A 124 0.10 -8.47 -2.16
C ASP A 124 -0.34 -9.47 -1.08
N SER A 125 -1.40 -10.21 -1.38
CA SER A 125 -1.96 -11.23 -0.47
C SER A 125 -1.03 -12.42 -0.21
N SER A 126 0.06 -12.60 -0.96
CA SER A 126 1.07 -13.65 -0.75
C SER A 126 2.29 -13.16 0.04
N SER A 127 2.51 -11.85 0.09
CA SER A 127 3.73 -11.25 0.64
C SER A 127 3.98 -11.61 2.10
N MET A 128 2.93 -11.74 2.92
CA MET A 128 3.08 -12.19 4.32
C MET A 128 3.69 -13.60 4.40
N ALA A 129 3.18 -14.53 3.58
CA ALA A 129 3.72 -15.90 3.55
C ALA A 129 5.14 -15.97 2.98
N ASP A 130 5.48 -15.08 2.04
CA ASP A 130 6.85 -14.98 1.51
C ASP A 130 7.82 -14.48 2.57
N MET A 131 7.41 -13.48 3.35
CA MET A 131 8.18 -12.96 4.48
C MET A 131 8.38 -14.03 5.57
N GLU A 132 7.32 -14.76 5.94
CA GLU A 132 7.40 -15.86 6.90
C GLU A 132 8.38 -16.97 6.44
N ARG A 133 8.30 -17.36 5.16
CA ARG A 133 9.25 -18.33 4.57
C ARG A 133 10.69 -17.81 4.55
N GLY A 134 10.86 -16.52 4.37
CA GLY A 134 12.16 -15.83 4.44
C GLY A 134 12.67 -15.61 5.86
N GLY A 135 11.92 -16.00 6.90
CA GLY A 135 12.30 -15.81 8.30
C GLY A 135 12.19 -14.36 8.79
N VAL A 136 11.39 -13.52 8.11
CA VAL A 136 11.18 -12.12 8.49
C VAL A 136 10.14 -12.04 9.61
N ASP A 137 10.50 -11.44 10.74
CA ASP A 137 9.54 -11.09 11.80
C ASP A 137 8.80 -9.80 11.43
N VAL A 138 7.71 -9.94 10.67
CA VAL A 138 6.89 -8.81 10.19
C VAL A 138 6.34 -7.97 11.35
N TYR A 139 5.88 -8.62 12.42
CA TYR A 139 5.35 -7.90 13.58
C TYR A 139 6.46 -7.20 14.37
N GLY A 140 7.65 -7.80 14.44
CA GLY A 140 8.84 -7.16 14.99
C GLY A 140 9.26 -5.95 14.17
N ALA A 141 9.24 -6.06 12.84
CA ALA A 141 9.55 -4.97 11.92
C ALA A 141 8.57 -3.79 12.06
N LEU A 142 7.26 -4.06 12.18
CA LEU A 142 6.26 -3.02 12.45
C LEU A 142 6.43 -2.36 13.82
N ARG A 143 6.81 -3.12 14.87
CA ARG A 143 7.07 -2.55 16.20
C ARG A 143 8.35 -1.75 16.27
N GLY A 144 9.37 -2.17 15.53
CA GLY A 144 10.71 -1.56 15.51
C GLY A 144 10.94 -0.57 14.38
N HIS A 145 9.89 -0.22 13.60
CA HIS A 145 9.96 0.70 12.46
C HIS A 145 11.08 0.33 11.46
N SER A 146 11.20 -0.98 11.13
CA SER A 146 12.18 -1.54 10.19
C SER A 146 11.50 -2.11 8.94
N SER A 147 10.53 -1.38 8.40
CA SER A 147 9.75 -1.79 7.22
C SER A 147 10.61 -1.93 5.97
N CYS A 148 11.68 -1.14 5.83
CA CYS A 148 12.60 -1.22 4.71
C CYS A 148 13.30 -2.58 4.63
N GLU A 149 13.84 -3.05 5.74
CA GLU A 149 14.53 -4.34 5.82
C GLU A 149 13.56 -5.50 5.53
N ALA A 150 12.36 -5.44 6.09
CA ALA A 150 11.34 -6.46 5.88
C ALA A 150 10.91 -6.56 4.42
N LEU A 151 10.61 -5.43 3.78
CA LEU A 151 10.21 -5.38 2.37
C LEU A 151 11.35 -5.76 1.43
N SER A 152 12.58 -5.28 1.72
CA SER A 152 13.76 -5.57 0.90
C SER A 152 14.11 -7.05 0.91
N ALA A 153 13.93 -7.74 2.03
CA ALA A 153 14.22 -9.18 2.17
C ALA A 153 13.43 -10.05 1.19
N VAL A 154 12.26 -9.59 0.74
CA VAL A 154 11.38 -10.32 -0.20
C VAL A 154 11.19 -9.59 -1.54
N GLY A 155 12.00 -8.56 -1.81
CA GLY A 155 11.92 -7.81 -3.07
C GLY A 155 10.69 -6.92 -3.23
N CYS A 156 10.05 -6.54 -2.12
CA CYS A 156 8.84 -5.70 -2.11
C CYS A 156 9.13 -4.19 -1.92
N ALA A 157 10.38 -3.79 -1.69
CA ALA A 157 10.78 -2.38 -1.62
C ALA A 157 10.87 -1.78 -3.03
N VAL A 158 10.30 -0.60 -3.23
CA VAL A 158 10.22 0.08 -4.53
C VAL A 158 11.29 1.16 -4.64
N LEU A 159 12.16 1.05 -5.64
CA LEU A 159 13.22 2.01 -5.94
C LEU A 159 12.89 2.74 -7.25
N THR A 160 12.72 4.06 -7.17
CA THR A 160 12.52 4.91 -8.35
C THR A 160 13.71 5.83 -8.61
N GLY A 161 14.49 6.12 -7.57
CA GLY A 161 15.40 7.28 -7.54
C GLY A 161 14.62 8.59 -7.44
N ASN A 162 15.33 9.71 -7.45
CA ASN A 162 14.70 11.02 -7.37
C ASN A 162 13.85 11.29 -8.62
N THR A 163 12.58 11.63 -8.44
CA THR A 163 11.59 11.86 -9.50
C THR A 163 11.55 13.31 -9.97
N GLY A 164 12.14 14.23 -9.22
CA GLY A 164 12.10 15.67 -9.52
C GLY A 164 10.77 16.34 -9.16
N THR A 165 9.87 15.65 -8.46
CA THR A 165 8.60 16.21 -7.95
C THR A 165 8.39 15.79 -6.50
N ASN A 166 7.55 16.50 -5.76
CA ASN A 166 7.05 16.07 -4.46
C ASN A 166 5.56 16.44 -4.40
N LEU A 167 4.70 15.41 -4.44
CA LEU A 167 3.25 15.49 -4.31
C LEU A 167 2.76 14.59 -3.17
N CYS A 168 3.59 14.42 -2.13
CA CYS A 168 3.33 13.50 -1.00
C CYS A 168 3.11 12.04 -1.45
N ASP A 169 2.29 11.28 -0.69
CA ASP A 169 2.08 9.85 -0.94
C ASP A 169 1.04 9.60 -2.04
N LEU A 170 1.30 8.58 -2.85
CA LEU A 170 0.35 8.00 -3.79
C LEU A 170 0.19 6.51 -3.52
N ASN A 171 -1.06 6.10 -3.26
CA ASN A 171 -1.41 4.74 -2.94
C ASN A 171 -2.33 4.18 -4.03
N ILE A 172 -1.96 3.03 -4.59
CA ILE A 172 -2.70 2.37 -5.67
C ILE A 172 -2.94 0.92 -5.29
N MET A 173 -4.19 0.55 -5.07
CA MET A 173 -4.59 -0.81 -4.72
C MET A 173 -5.36 -1.45 -5.86
N TYR A 174 -4.90 -2.60 -6.32
CA TYR A 174 -5.61 -3.43 -7.27
C TYR A 174 -6.40 -4.53 -6.55
N VAL A 175 -7.65 -4.67 -6.90
CA VAL A 175 -8.54 -5.73 -6.40
C VAL A 175 -9.03 -6.54 -7.59
N PRO A 176 -8.55 -7.78 -7.76
CA PRO A 176 -8.99 -8.65 -8.85
C PRO A 176 -10.40 -9.19 -8.60
N GLU A 177 -11.05 -9.58 -9.69
CA GLU A 177 -12.22 -10.44 -9.62
C GLU A 177 -11.80 -11.82 -9.06
N ILE A 178 -12.56 -12.33 -8.10
CA ILE A 178 -12.38 -13.70 -7.65
C ILE A 178 -13.19 -14.60 -8.60
N SER A 179 -12.50 -15.33 -9.48
CA SER A 179 -13.15 -16.37 -10.26
C SER A 179 -13.83 -17.33 -9.28
N GLY A 180 -15.15 -17.49 -9.37
CA GLY A 180 -15.95 -18.29 -8.47
C GLY A 180 -15.44 -19.73 -8.39
N GLY A 181 -14.74 -20.06 -7.32
CA GLY A 181 -14.67 -21.42 -6.85
C GLY A 181 -16.07 -21.77 -6.33
N GLU A 182 -16.56 -22.93 -6.72
CA GLU A 182 -17.87 -23.50 -6.39
C GLU A 182 -18.32 -23.11 -4.98
N GLU A 183 -19.50 -22.46 -4.91
CA GLU A 183 -20.20 -22.24 -3.66
C GLU A 183 -20.39 -23.61 -2.98
N ASN A 184 -19.62 -23.92 -1.95
CA ASN A 184 -20.06 -24.87 -0.96
C ASN A 184 -21.24 -24.23 -0.22
N LYS A 185 -22.46 -24.49 -0.75
CA LYS A 185 -23.70 -24.37 0.01
C LYS A 185 -23.72 -25.54 1.00
N GLU A 186 -23.37 -25.26 2.25
CA GLU A 186 -23.86 -26.00 3.41
C GLU A 186 -24.41 -25.02 4.45
#